data_a51645c4973afcdc84b8ddb3548ddf6d
#
_entry.id   a51645c4973afcdc84b8ddb3548ddf6d
#
_cell.length_a   1.000
_cell.length_b   1.000
_cell.length_c   1.000
_cell.angle_alpha   90.00
_cell.angle_beta   90.00
_cell.angle_gamma   90.00
#
_symmetry.space_group_name_H-M   'P 1'
#
loop_
_entity.id
_entity.type
_entity.pdbx_description
1 polymer ?
#
loop_
_entity_poly.entity_id
_entity_poly.type
_entity_poly.pdbx_seq_one_letter_code
_entity_poly.pdbx_strand_id
1 'polypeptide(L)'
;MRGRSLAVVLVHYYAPHLAGAAIGALQRDLGAGQGAVAGLEVEWLLVDNGSDPAGRELLAGLPVRLLEPGRNLGYAGGVNLGVASSDADLVLLMNPDVLVLPGCAAGLVACLQAGAAAAGPRFYWDSGRRLLLPPAEARDRRGELLAWLAAARDAGWAARARRRSRRHCRRHWQATAPLPSHALSGSLLAVTRAAWERIGGFDEGFRLYFEETDWLLRLRRAGLPARFVPAAEAVHLYGRSAAVEPRAAEWFEESARRFRRRHYGAWFAWGLERLARGGPRAAAAPLLPALPAEGLDLDGYPRPLWVEISPNPAGFPAAAERIAEAAPGARWQPPADLAGRLAEGAWWIRLSDESGSDLAAFQVGALQPK
;
A
#
# COMPACT_ATOMS: atom_id res chain seq x y z
N MET A 1 3.44 29.65 -7.52
CA MET A 1 2.26 29.97 -6.65
C MET A 1 2.12 28.82 -5.68
N ARG A 2 1.85 29.05 -4.41
CA ARG A 2 1.56 27.99 -3.43
C ARG A 2 0.15 27.48 -3.73
N GLY A 3 -0.04 26.17 -3.89
CA GLY A 3 -1.31 25.56 -4.23
C GLY A 3 -2.44 26.03 -3.30
N ARG A 4 -3.46 26.64 -3.89
CA ARG A 4 -4.64 27.15 -3.19
C ARG A 4 -5.85 26.22 -3.34
N SER A 5 -5.75 25.24 -4.23
CA SER A 5 -6.84 24.31 -4.52
C SER A 5 -6.35 22.86 -4.49
N LEU A 6 -7.22 21.96 -4.07
CA LEU A 6 -6.97 20.53 -3.93
C LEU A 6 -8.11 19.75 -4.59
N ALA A 7 -7.78 18.92 -5.58
CA ALA A 7 -8.70 17.91 -6.10
C ALA A 7 -8.49 16.61 -5.33
N VAL A 8 -9.54 16.09 -4.73
CA VAL A 8 -9.60 14.74 -4.15
C VAL A 8 -10.22 13.83 -5.20
N VAL A 9 -9.46 12.84 -5.67
CA VAL A 9 -9.88 11.90 -6.70
C VAL A 9 -9.95 10.50 -6.12
N LEU A 10 -11.15 9.93 -6.05
CA LEU A 10 -11.39 8.54 -5.70
C LEU A 10 -11.85 7.76 -6.93
N VAL A 11 -11.35 6.54 -7.09
CA VAL A 11 -11.84 5.60 -8.10
C VAL A 11 -12.56 4.47 -7.39
N HIS A 12 -13.86 4.36 -7.63
CA HIS A 12 -14.75 3.35 -7.04
C HIS A 12 -14.97 2.18 -7.99
N TYR A 13 -15.07 0.96 -7.43
CA TYR A 13 -15.48 -0.24 -8.13
C TYR A 13 -16.21 -1.18 -7.15
N TYR A 14 -17.53 -1.31 -7.28
CA TYR A 14 -18.44 -2.18 -6.49
C TYR A 14 -18.24 -2.13 -4.96
N ALA A 15 -17.84 -1.00 -4.39
CA ALA A 15 -17.59 -0.84 -2.96
C ALA A 15 -18.12 0.50 -2.40
N PRO A 16 -19.44 0.84 -2.57
CA PRO A 16 -19.96 2.19 -2.26
C PRO A 16 -19.84 2.55 -0.79
N HIS A 17 -20.02 1.59 0.13
CA HIS A 17 -19.89 1.86 1.56
C HIS A 17 -18.45 2.23 1.97
N LEU A 18 -17.44 1.60 1.32
CA LEU A 18 -16.05 1.96 1.56
C LEU A 18 -15.77 3.38 1.05
N ALA A 19 -16.26 3.72 -0.15
CA ALA A 19 -16.10 5.07 -0.70
C ALA A 19 -16.72 6.14 0.23
N GLY A 20 -17.92 5.92 0.75
CA GLY A 20 -18.56 6.82 1.70
C GLY A 20 -17.78 6.97 2.99
N ALA A 21 -17.26 5.89 3.56
CA ALA A 21 -16.43 5.92 4.77
C ALA A 21 -15.11 6.69 4.55
N ALA A 22 -14.44 6.45 3.41
CA ALA A 22 -13.20 7.11 3.03
C ALA A 22 -13.38 8.63 2.85
N ILE A 23 -14.42 9.03 2.09
CA ILE A 23 -14.78 10.43 1.89
C ILE A 23 -15.09 11.10 3.24
N GLY A 24 -15.92 10.48 4.08
CA GLY A 24 -16.28 11.02 5.39
C GLY A 24 -15.06 11.17 6.32
N ALA A 25 -14.11 10.23 6.30
CA ALA A 25 -12.88 10.35 7.08
C ALA A 25 -12.03 11.55 6.61
N LEU A 26 -11.85 11.70 5.29
CA LEU A 26 -11.06 12.80 4.73
C LEU A 26 -11.76 14.16 4.89
N GLN A 27 -13.10 14.22 4.79
CA GLN A 27 -13.86 15.46 5.06
C GLN A 27 -13.68 15.93 6.49
N ARG A 28 -13.69 15.02 7.47
CA ARG A 28 -13.41 15.37 8.88
C ARG A 28 -11.99 15.89 9.07
N ASP A 29 -11.00 15.27 8.40
CA ASP A 29 -9.60 15.70 8.49
C ASP A 29 -9.39 17.09 7.88
N LEU A 30 -9.92 17.33 6.68
CA LEU A 30 -9.87 18.64 6.01
C LEU A 30 -10.73 19.70 6.72
N GLY A 31 -11.90 19.32 7.26
CA GLY A 31 -12.82 20.19 7.96
C GLY A 31 -12.27 20.71 9.30
N ALA A 32 -11.27 20.05 9.89
CA ALA A 32 -10.54 20.56 11.02
C ALA A 32 -9.78 21.87 10.70
N GLY A 33 -9.58 22.18 9.41
CA GLY A 33 -9.12 23.49 8.91
C GLY A 33 -7.76 23.94 9.41
N GLN A 34 -6.91 22.99 9.84
CA GLN A 34 -5.65 23.31 10.51
C GLN A 34 -4.44 23.20 9.56
N GLY A 35 -3.45 24.02 9.81
CA GLY A 35 -2.16 23.93 9.12
C GLY A 35 -2.26 24.23 7.62
N ALA A 36 -1.62 23.39 6.80
CA ALA A 36 -1.45 23.59 5.36
C ALA A 36 -2.74 23.45 4.53
N VAL A 37 -3.82 22.92 5.11
CA VAL A 37 -5.14 22.81 4.44
C VAL A 37 -6.06 23.97 4.73
N ALA A 38 -5.69 24.88 5.62
CA ALA A 38 -6.49 26.06 5.94
C ALA A 38 -6.67 26.96 4.71
N GLY A 39 -7.92 27.21 4.33
CA GLY A 39 -8.27 28.06 3.19
C GLY A 39 -8.02 27.43 1.81
N LEU A 40 -7.81 26.11 1.72
CA LEU A 40 -7.82 25.41 0.44
C LEU A 40 -9.24 25.28 -0.09
N GLU A 41 -9.41 25.58 -1.37
CA GLU A 41 -10.60 25.16 -2.12
C GLU A 41 -10.48 23.68 -2.45
N VAL A 42 -11.48 22.88 -2.03
CA VAL A 42 -11.44 21.41 -2.18
C VAL A 42 -12.51 20.95 -3.16
N GLU A 43 -12.09 20.35 -4.26
CA GLU A 43 -12.96 19.66 -5.21
C GLU A 43 -12.99 18.16 -4.89
N TRP A 44 -14.18 17.58 -4.85
CA TRP A 44 -14.40 16.16 -4.59
C TRP A 44 -14.84 15.46 -5.86
N LEU A 45 -14.06 14.52 -6.35
CA LEU A 45 -14.28 13.80 -7.58
C LEU A 45 -14.30 12.30 -7.30
N LEU A 46 -15.41 11.66 -7.59
CA LEU A 46 -15.61 10.22 -7.47
C LEU A 46 -15.84 9.62 -8.84
N VAL A 47 -14.94 8.79 -9.31
CA VAL A 47 -15.09 8.07 -10.58
C VAL A 47 -15.72 6.71 -10.30
N ASP A 48 -16.92 6.51 -10.82
CA ASP A 48 -17.63 5.22 -10.75
C ASP A 48 -17.19 4.30 -11.89
N ASN A 49 -16.20 3.47 -11.62
CA ASN A 49 -15.71 2.47 -12.59
C ASN A 49 -16.60 1.23 -12.70
N GLY A 50 -17.64 1.13 -11.89
CA GLY A 50 -18.64 0.09 -11.90
C GLY A 50 -19.39 0.01 -10.60
N SER A 51 -20.72 0.06 -10.71
CA SER A 51 -21.67 -0.11 -9.61
C SER A 51 -22.92 -0.80 -10.12
N ASP A 52 -23.61 -1.52 -9.26
CA ASP A 52 -24.99 -1.93 -9.48
C ASP A 52 -25.95 -0.74 -9.21
N PRO A 53 -27.24 -0.85 -9.53
CA PRO A 53 -28.20 0.24 -9.33
C PRO A 53 -28.26 0.76 -7.89
N ALA A 54 -28.22 -0.13 -6.88
CA ALA A 54 -28.27 0.24 -5.48
C ALA A 54 -26.96 0.95 -5.05
N GLY A 55 -25.81 0.46 -5.50
CA GLY A 55 -24.53 1.10 -5.28
C GLY A 55 -24.45 2.50 -5.88
N ARG A 56 -24.98 2.67 -7.09
CA ARG A 56 -25.05 3.99 -7.76
C ARG A 56 -25.89 4.98 -6.97
N GLU A 57 -27.05 4.56 -6.45
CA GLU A 57 -27.89 5.41 -5.61
C GLU A 57 -27.16 5.88 -4.35
N LEU A 58 -26.41 4.97 -3.70
CA LEU A 58 -25.56 5.31 -2.56
C LEU A 58 -24.47 6.32 -2.93
N LEU A 59 -23.81 6.15 -4.08
CA LEU A 59 -22.77 7.08 -4.54
C LEU A 59 -23.34 8.45 -4.89
N ALA A 60 -24.52 8.51 -5.51
CA ALA A 60 -25.20 9.76 -5.85
C ALA A 60 -25.61 10.59 -4.61
N GLY A 61 -25.78 9.92 -3.45
CA GLY A 61 -26.05 10.58 -2.18
C GLY A 61 -24.82 11.18 -1.49
N LEU A 62 -23.60 10.94 -2.00
CA LEU A 62 -22.38 11.49 -1.43
C LEU A 62 -22.16 12.94 -1.87
N PRO A 63 -21.58 13.80 -1.01
CA PRO A 63 -21.33 15.21 -1.36
C PRO A 63 -20.08 15.35 -2.23
N VAL A 64 -20.10 14.76 -3.40
CA VAL A 64 -18.99 14.72 -4.36
C VAL A 64 -19.51 14.88 -5.79
N ARG A 65 -18.67 15.33 -6.69
CA ARG A 65 -18.96 15.29 -8.12
C ARG A 65 -18.72 13.87 -8.63
N LEU A 66 -19.80 13.16 -8.96
CA LEU A 66 -19.77 11.82 -9.53
C LEU A 66 -19.42 11.88 -11.03
N LEU A 67 -18.41 11.12 -11.43
CA LEU A 67 -17.99 10.95 -12.82
C LEU A 67 -18.31 9.52 -13.26
N GLU A 68 -19.20 9.37 -14.24
CA GLU A 68 -19.69 8.09 -14.74
C GLU A 68 -19.19 7.84 -16.17
N PRO A 69 -18.06 7.14 -16.37
CA PRO A 69 -17.52 6.87 -17.71
C PRO A 69 -18.34 5.84 -18.51
N GLY A 70 -19.35 5.22 -17.91
CA GLY A 70 -20.20 4.20 -18.54
C GLY A 70 -19.54 2.85 -18.79
N ARG A 71 -18.28 2.69 -18.39
CA ARG A 71 -17.49 1.45 -18.49
C ARG A 71 -16.35 1.43 -17.48
N ASN A 72 -15.85 0.25 -17.16
CA ASN A 72 -14.64 0.12 -16.35
C ASN A 72 -13.40 0.54 -17.15
N LEU A 73 -12.78 1.66 -16.74
CA LEU A 73 -11.54 2.20 -17.32
C LEU A 73 -10.27 1.58 -16.73
N GLY A 74 -10.40 0.71 -15.71
CA GLY A 74 -9.29 0.34 -14.82
C GLY A 74 -8.92 1.47 -13.85
N TYR A 75 -8.03 1.19 -12.92
CA TYR A 75 -7.64 2.20 -11.92
C TYR A 75 -6.94 3.38 -12.58
N ALA A 76 -5.95 3.13 -13.44
CA ALA A 76 -5.19 4.18 -14.13
C ALA A 76 -6.09 5.12 -14.95
N GLY A 77 -7.02 4.58 -15.74
CA GLY A 77 -7.95 5.38 -16.55
C GLY A 77 -8.93 6.17 -15.67
N GLY A 78 -9.42 5.58 -14.58
CA GLY A 78 -10.28 6.27 -13.62
C GLY A 78 -9.56 7.46 -12.96
N VAL A 79 -8.32 7.26 -12.51
CA VAL A 79 -7.50 8.35 -11.95
C VAL A 79 -7.27 9.45 -12.99
N ASN A 80 -6.87 9.08 -14.21
CA ASN A 80 -6.64 10.05 -15.30
C ASN A 80 -7.88 10.88 -15.59
N LEU A 81 -9.06 10.24 -15.66
CA LEU A 81 -10.34 10.94 -15.84
C LEU A 81 -10.63 11.91 -14.69
N GLY A 82 -10.47 11.47 -13.44
CA GLY A 82 -10.67 12.31 -12.28
C GLY A 82 -9.74 13.53 -12.28
N VAL A 83 -8.46 13.32 -12.53
CA VAL A 83 -7.47 14.41 -12.58
C VAL A 83 -7.75 15.36 -13.74
N ALA A 84 -8.14 14.87 -14.91
CA ALA A 84 -8.50 15.71 -16.06
C ALA A 84 -9.79 16.51 -15.87
N SER A 85 -10.62 16.15 -14.89
CA SER A 85 -11.90 16.83 -14.58
C SER A 85 -11.76 17.98 -13.59
N SER A 86 -10.55 18.36 -13.23
CA SER A 86 -10.25 19.45 -12.30
C SER A 86 -9.00 20.19 -12.75
N ASP A 87 -8.90 21.49 -12.42
CA ASP A 87 -7.74 22.35 -12.63
C ASP A 87 -6.98 22.65 -11.32
N ALA A 88 -7.30 21.95 -10.22
CA ALA A 88 -6.70 22.20 -8.92
C ALA A 88 -5.17 22.06 -8.94
N ASP A 89 -4.47 22.91 -8.18
CA ASP A 89 -3.00 22.94 -8.10
C ASP A 89 -2.39 21.67 -7.51
N LEU A 90 -3.12 21.07 -6.57
CA LEU A 90 -2.75 19.84 -5.87
C LEU A 90 -3.79 18.76 -6.14
N VAL A 91 -3.36 17.52 -6.20
CA VAL A 91 -4.23 16.35 -6.40
C VAL A 91 -3.95 15.34 -5.30
N LEU A 92 -5.00 14.84 -4.65
CA LEU A 92 -4.94 13.74 -3.71
C LEU A 92 -5.68 12.54 -4.31
N LEU A 93 -4.91 11.55 -4.75
CA LEU A 93 -5.43 10.26 -5.22
C LEU A 93 -5.69 9.38 -4.00
N MET A 94 -6.88 8.79 -3.91
CA MET A 94 -7.28 8.00 -2.75
C MET A 94 -8.10 6.77 -3.15
N ASN A 95 -7.75 5.62 -2.58
CA ASN A 95 -8.54 4.42 -2.71
C ASN A 95 -9.74 4.44 -1.76
N PRO A 96 -10.87 3.77 -2.11
CA PRO A 96 -12.05 3.74 -1.26
C PRO A 96 -11.87 2.95 0.05
N ASP A 97 -10.83 2.12 0.18
CA ASP A 97 -10.52 1.34 1.38
C ASP A 97 -9.43 1.99 2.26
N VAL A 98 -9.22 3.29 2.13
CA VAL A 98 -8.30 4.08 2.95
C VAL A 98 -9.08 5.02 3.88
N LEU A 99 -8.75 4.99 5.16
CA LEU A 99 -9.30 5.90 6.16
C LEU A 99 -8.16 6.79 6.69
N VAL A 100 -8.17 8.05 6.33
CA VAL A 100 -7.17 9.00 6.83
C VAL A 100 -7.37 9.29 8.31
N LEU A 101 -6.27 9.51 9.01
CA LEU A 101 -6.25 9.91 10.41
C LEU A 101 -6.05 11.42 10.54
N PRO A 102 -6.40 12.03 11.68
CA PRO A 102 -6.30 13.48 11.89
C PRO A 102 -4.90 14.03 11.55
N GLY A 103 -4.87 15.08 10.73
CA GLY A 103 -3.64 15.73 10.26
C GLY A 103 -2.98 15.09 9.03
N CYS A 104 -3.53 14.00 8.49
CA CYS A 104 -2.97 13.32 7.34
C CYS A 104 -2.89 14.23 6.10
N ALA A 105 -4.02 14.79 5.69
CA ALA A 105 -4.09 15.69 4.54
C ALA A 105 -3.20 16.92 4.73
N ALA A 106 -3.22 17.53 5.91
CA ALA A 106 -2.38 18.68 6.23
C ALA A 106 -0.88 18.35 6.10
N GLY A 107 -0.45 17.19 6.58
CA GLY A 107 0.94 16.72 6.46
C GLY A 107 1.36 16.49 5.02
N LEU A 108 0.52 15.89 4.19
CA LEU A 108 0.80 15.66 2.78
C LEU A 108 0.86 16.96 2.00
N VAL A 109 -0.12 17.86 2.18
CA VAL A 109 -0.17 19.17 1.53
C VAL A 109 1.03 20.02 1.92
N ALA A 110 1.38 20.08 3.20
CA ALA A 110 2.56 20.80 3.69
C ALA A 110 3.84 20.30 2.99
N CYS A 111 3.97 19.01 2.80
CA CYS A 111 5.12 18.42 2.12
C CYS A 111 5.20 18.83 0.66
N LEU A 112 4.06 18.88 -0.06
CA LEU A 112 4.02 19.39 -1.45
C LEU A 112 4.35 20.87 -1.51
N GLN A 113 3.80 21.70 -0.61
CA GLN A 113 4.08 23.12 -0.51
C GLN A 113 5.56 23.41 -0.16
N ALA A 114 6.23 22.48 0.53
CA ALA A 114 7.67 22.53 0.81
C ALA A 114 8.54 22.07 -0.38
N GLY A 115 7.95 21.79 -1.54
CA GLY A 115 8.66 21.50 -2.79
C GLY A 115 8.72 20.01 -3.17
N ALA A 116 8.04 19.13 -2.48
CA ALA A 116 7.86 17.77 -2.98
C ALA A 116 6.92 17.77 -4.19
N ALA A 117 7.21 16.92 -5.18
CA ALA A 117 6.34 16.70 -6.33
C ALA A 117 5.29 15.62 -6.06
N ALA A 118 5.61 14.70 -5.15
CA ALA A 118 4.70 13.69 -4.65
C ALA A 118 4.96 13.40 -3.17
N ALA A 119 3.89 13.06 -2.42
CA ALA A 119 3.94 12.71 -1.02
C ALA A 119 3.00 11.56 -0.70
N GLY A 120 3.42 10.63 0.17
CA GLY A 120 2.61 9.51 0.62
C GLY A 120 2.75 9.29 2.12
N PRO A 121 1.69 8.77 2.78
CA PRO A 121 1.59 8.64 4.22
C PRO A 121 2.22 7.34 4.75
N ARG A 122 2.22 7.20 6.08
CA ARG A 122 2.35 5.96 6.82
C ARG A 122 1.00 5.26 6.87
N PHE A 123 1.01 3.96 6.63
CA PHE A 123 -0.21 3.16 6.71
C PHE A 123 -0.18 2.19 7.89
N TYR A 124 -1.33 2.02 8.50
CA TYR A 124 -1.65 0.95 9.43
C TYR A 124 -2.64 -0.02 8.79
N TRP A 125 -2.59 -1.29 9.19
CA TRP A 125 -3.51 -2.31 8.71
C TRP A 125 -4.78 -2.39 9.53
N ASP A 126 -4.68 -2.13 10.82
CA ASP A 126 -5.74 -2.20 11.82
C ASP A 126 -6.17 -0.81 12.32
N SER A 127 -7.43 -0.71 12.76
CA SER A 127 -8.01 0.51 13.30
C SER A 127 -7.35 0.97 14.61
N GLY A 128 -6.79 0.02 15.37
CA GLY A 128 -6.04 0.29 16.61
C GLY A 128 -4.63 0.84 16.38
N ARG A 129 -4.17 0.93 15.13
CA ARG A 129 -2.84 1.45 14.74
C ARG A 129 -1.68 0.68 15.37
N ARG A 130 -1.82 -0.63 15.48
CA ARG A 130 -0.78 -1.51 16.01
C ARG A 130 0.15 -2.01 14.91
N LEU A 131 -0.45 -2.47 13.81
CA LEU A 131 0.26 -3.10 12.70
C LEU A 131 0.55 -2.08 11.58
N LEU A 132 1.80 -1.68 11.48
CA LEU A 132 2.31 -0.86 10.38
C LEU A 132 2.35 -1.69 9.09
N LEU A 133 1.72 -1.19 8.03
CA LEU A 133 1.86 -1.80 6.71
C LEU A 133 3.25 -1.56 6.12
N PRO A 134 3.77 -2.51 5.32
CA PRO A 134 5.05 -2.31 4.66
C PRO A 134 4.96 -1.11 3.70
N PRO A 135 5.91 -0.16 3.77
CA PRO A 135 6.00 0.91 2.79
C PRO A 135 6.30 0.34 1.41
N ALA A 136 5.84 1.02 0.37
CA ALA A 136 6.15 0.62 -0.99
C ALA A 136 7.68 0.58 -1.19
N GLU A 137 8.17 -0.46 -1.87
CA GLU A 137 9.59 -0.64 -2.18
C GLU A 137 9.83 -0.33 -3.66
N ALA A 138 10.85 0.50 -3.93
CA ALA A 138 11.26 0.79 -5.29
C ALA A 138 11.72 -0.50 -5.99
N ARG A 139 11.11 -0.81 -7.12
CA ARG A 139 11.44 -1.99 -7.91
C ARG A 139 12.70 -1.73 -8.72
N ASP A 140 13.62 -2.67 -8.67
CA ASP A 140 14.82 -2.71 -9.49
C ASP A 140 15.15 -4.15 -9.94
N ARG A 141 16.03 -4.31 -10.92
CA ARG A 141 16.40 -5.63 -11.46
C ARG A 141 16.97 -6.56 -10.37
N ARG A 142 17.73 -6.02 -9.41
CA ARG A 142 18.35 -6.79 -8.32
C ARG A 142 17.30 -7.29 -7.33
N GLY A 143 16.33 -6.43 -6.99
CA GLY A 143 15.20 -6.79 -6.13
C GLY A 143 14.32 -7.86 -6.76
N GLU A 144 14.01 -7.75 -8.06
CA GLU A 144 13.24 -8.76 -8.79
C GLU A 144 13.95 -10.13 -8.81
N LEU A 145 15.27 -10.13 -9.07
CA LEU A 145 16.06 -11.38 -9.05
C LEU A 145 16.13 -11.96 -7.62
N LEU A 146 16.34 -11.15 -6.61
CA LEU A 146 16.37 -11.59 -5.21
C LEU A 146 15.01 -12.15 -4.77
N ALA A 147 13.91 -11.52 -5.15
CA ALA A 147 12.56 -12.02 -4.86
C ALA A 147 12.32 -13.38 -5.54
N TRP A 148 12.76 -13.53 -6.80
CA TRP A 148 12.69 -14.79 -7.50
C TRP A 148 13.53 -15.90 -6.82
N LEU A 149 14.78 -15.60 -6.44
CA LEU A 149 15.65 -16.54 -5.73
C LEU A 149 15.04 -16.94 -4.38
N ALA A 150 14.45 -15.99 -3.66
CA ALA A 150 13.77 -16.25 -2.40
C ALA A 150 12.55 -17.16 -2.54
N ALA A 151 11.84 -17.05 -3.66
CA ALA A 151 10.67 -17.90 -3.94
C ALA A 151 11.07 -19.28 -4.48
N ALA A 152 12.20 -19.38 -5.19
CA ALA A 152 12.53 -20.57 -5.99
C ALA A 152 13.52 -21.53 -5.32
N ARG A 153 14.25 -21.15 -4.26
CA ARG A 153 15.43 -21.94 -3.94
C ARG A 153 15.63 -22.38 -2.50
N ASP A 154 15.88 -21.56 -1.57
CA ASP A 154 16.16 -22.06 -0.22
C ASP A 154 15.91 -21.02 0.89
N ALA A 155 16.00 -21.50 2.14
CA ALA A 155 15.81 -20.69 3.33
C ALA A 155 16.83 -19.53 3.43
N GLY A 156 18.04 -19.68 2.89
CA GLY A 156 19.08 -18.67 2.93
C GLY A 156 18.76 -17.44 2.08
N TRP A 157 18.24 -17.64 0.86
CA TRP A 157 17.81 -16.55 -0.01
C TRP A 157 16.55 -15.86 0.53
N ALA A 158 15.60 -16.64 1.07
CA ALA A 158 14.42 -16.08 1.74
C ALA A 158 14.80 -15.22 2.95
N ALA A 159 15.74 -15.70 3.80
CA ALA A 159 16.26 -14.94 4.92
C ALA A 159 16.96 -13.64 4.48
N ARG A 160 17.74 -13.68 3.40
CA ARG A 160 18.42 -12.50 2.85
C ARG A 160 17.43 -11.46 2.32
N ALA A 161 16.41 -11.90 1.57
CA ALA A 161 15.35 -11.03 1.06
C ALA A 161 14.56 -10.42 2.20
N ARG A 162 14.20 -11.21 3.23
CA ARG A 162 13.51 -10.76 4.43
C ARG A 162 14.30 -9.70 5.20
N ARG A 163 15.61 -9.91 5.40
CA ARG A 163 16.48 -8.90 6.06
C ARG A 163 16.54 -7.59 5.28
N ARG A 164 16.57 -7.66 3.93
CA ARG A 164 16.51 -6.46 3.08
C ARG A 164 15.17 -5.74 3.26
N SER A 165 14.06 -6.46 3.20
CA SER A 165 12.71 -5.91 3.39
C SER A 165 12.56 -5.27 4.77
N ARG A 166 12.99 -5.97 5.85
CA ARG A 166 13.00 -5.42 7.22
C ARG A 166 13.76 -4.11 7.33
N ARG A 167 14.96 -4.02 6.75
CA ARG A 167 15.76 -2.80 6.78
C ARG A 167 15.04 -1.64 6.10
N HIS A 168 14.40 -1.90 4.95
CA HIS A 168 13.60 -0.91 4.24
C HIS A 168 12.39 -0.48 5.08
N CYS A 169 11.61 -1.42 5.59
CA CYS A 169 10.42 -1.17 6.38
C CYS A 169 10.74 -0.38 7.67
N ARG A 170 11.71 -0.84 8.45
CA ARG A 170 12.08 -0.21 9.73
C ARG A 170 12.58 1.22 9.56
N ARG A 171 13.33 1.50 8.49
CA ARG A 171 13.74 2.87 8.17
C ARG A 171 12.53 3.81 8.03
N HIS A 172 11.43 3.34 7.41
CA HIS A 172 10.23 4.13 7.23
C HIS A 172 9.35 4.14 8.50
N TRP A 173 9.19 2.99 9.14
CA TRP A 173 8.37 2.87 10.34
C TRP A 173 8.91 3.67 11.53
N GLN A 174 10.22 3.76 11.66
CA GLN A 174 10.89 4.53 12.73
C GLN A 174 11.17 5.99 12.36
N ALA A 175 10.83 6.40 11.13
CA ALA A 175 11.03 7.78 10.72
C ALA A 175 10.12 8.74 11.50
N THR A 176 10.69 9.87 11.90
CA THR A 176 9.99 10.97 12.58
C THR A 176 9.89 12.24 11.73
N ALA A 177 10.60 12.28 10.59
CA ALA A 177 10.60 13.37 9.63
C ALA A 177 10.42 12.84 8.19
N PRO A 178 9.98 13.67 7.24
CA PRO A 178 9.80 13.25 5.85
C PRO A 178 11.08 12.68 5.24
N LEU A 179 10.97 11.49 4.63
CA LEU A 179 12.08 10.81 3.97
C LEU A 179 11.98 10.91 2.45
N PRO A 180 13.11 11.08 1.73
CA PRO A 180 13.15 10.82 0.30
C PRO A 180 12.69 9.39 0.02
N SER A 181 11.71 9.23 -0.87
CA SER A 181 11.23 7.93 -1.29
C SER A 181 11.18 7.82 -2.80
N HIS A 182 11.49 6.64 -3.31
CA HIS A 182 11.39 6.32 -4.74
C HIS A 182 10.17 5.48 -5.08
N ALA A 183 9.41 5.11 -4.06
CA ALA A 183 8.15 4.40 -4.17
C ALA A 183 7.21 4.86 -3.06
N LEU A 184 5.97 5.13 -3.41
CA LEU A 184 4.88 5.46 -2.52
C LEU A 184 3.69 4.58 -2.92
N SER A 185 2.77 4.35 -2.00
CA SER A 185 1.56 3.60 -2.32
C SER A 185 0.58 4.46 -3.12
N GLY A 186 0.02 3.90 -4.18
CA GLY A 186 -1.06 4.51 -4.94
C GLY A 186 -2.39 4.62 -4.16
N SER A 187 -2.50 3.92 -3.02
CA SER A 187 -3.73 3.93 -2.22
C SER A 187 -4.05 5.29 -1.59
N LEU A 188 -3.02 6.09 -1.28
CA LEU A 188 -3.13 7.51 -0.92
C LEU A 188 -1.86 8.22 -1.37
N LEU A 189 -1.99 9.01 -2.43
CA LEU A 189 -0.86 9.68 -3.07
C LEU A 189 -1.22 11.13 -3.37
N ALA A 190 -0.54 12.06 -2.71
CA ALA A 190 -0.65 13.48 -3.01
C ALA A 190 0.40 13.87 -4.06
N VAL A 191 0.00 14.63 -5.08
CA VAL A 191 0.89 15.08 -6.15
C VAL A 191 0.62 16.54 -6.50
N THR A 192 1.62 17.26 -7.01
CA THR A 192 1.41 18.58 -7.59
C THR A 192 0.90 18.44 -9.03
N ARG A 193 -0.03 19.30 -9.45
CA ARG A 193 -0.50 19.40 -10.84
C ARG A 193 0.67 19.54 -11.82
N ALA A 194 1.60 20.43 -11.52
CA ALA A 194 2.78 20.66 -12.35
C ALA A 194 3.63 19.39 -12.56
N ALA A 195 3.77 18.53 -11.55
CA ALA A 195 4.46 17.26 -11.72
C ALA A 195 3.65 16.28 -12.58
N TRP A 196 2.32 16.21 -12.36
CA TRP A 196 1.42 15.38 -13.13
C TRP A 196 1.46 15.71 -14.62
N GLU A 197 1.37 16.99 -14.97
CA GLU A 197 1.42 17.47 -16.35
C GLU A 197 2.78 17.25 -17.00
N ARG A 198 3.86 17.52 -16.26
CA ARG A 198 5.23 17.37 -16.76
C ARG A 198 5.58 15.92 -17.11
N ILE A 199 5.06 14.96 -16.36
CA ILE A 199 5.37 13.53 -16.52
C ILE A 199 4.33 12.82 -17.37
N GLY A 200 3.13 13.39 -17.45
CA GLY A 200 1.92 12.76 -17.94
C GLY A 200 1.26 11.90 -16.85
N GLY A 201 0.00 11.55 -17.07
CA GLY A 201 -0.80 10.74 -16.17
C GLY A 201 -0.31 9.30 -16.00
N PHE A 202 -1.13 8.46 -15.40
CA PHE A 202 -0.87 7.03 -15.31
C PHE A 202 -0.96 6.37 -16.70
N ASP A 203 -0.12 5.38 -16.97
CA ASP A 203 -0.21 4.57 -18.18
C ASP A 203 -1.39 3.60 -18.08
N GLU A 204 -2.46 3.83 -18.85
CA GLU A 204 -3.68 3.03 -18.86
C GLU A 204 -3.47 1.58 -19.39
N GLY A 205 -2.30 1.29 -19.91
CA GLY A 205 -1.89 -0.08 -20.19
C GLY A 205 -1.68 -0.93 -18.92
N PHE A 206 -1.60 -0.31 -17.74
CA PHE A 206 -1.70 -0.97 -16.45
C PHE A 206 -3.17 -0.92 -15.99
N ARG A 207 -3.88 -2.02 -16.08
CA ARG A 207 -5.30 -2.08 -15.67
C ARG A 207 -5.48 -1.95 -14.17
N LEU A 208 -4.61 -2.62 -13.43
CA LEU A 208 -4.58 -2.63 -11.97
C LEU A 208 -3.16 -2.98 -11.53
N TYR A 209 -2.63 -2.27 -10.55
CA TYR A 209 -1.27 -2.35 -10.03
C TYR A 209 -0.18 -1.89 -11.01
N PHE A 210 0.93 -1.39 -10.49
CA PHE A 210 2.10 -0.86 -11.19
C PHE A 210 1.93 0.49 -11.90
N GLU A 211 0.73 1.04 -12.02
CA GLU A 211 0.51 2.37 -12.60
C GLU A 211 1.21 3.47 -11.80
N GLU A 212 1.07 3.46 -10.48
CA GLU A 212 1.76 4.38 -9.57
C GLU A 212 3.27 4.09 -9.53
N THR A 213 3.66 2.83 -9.60
CA THR A 213 5.06 2.40 -9.61
C THR A 213 5.76 2.89 -10.87
N ASP A 214 5.11 2.78 -12.05
CA ASP A 214 5.58 3.35 -13.32
C ASP A 214 5.69 4.88 -13.25
N TRP A 215 4.64 5.53 -12.74
CA TRP A 215 4.59 6.97 -12.63
C TRP A 215 5.69 7.53 -11.71
N LEU A 216 5.87 6.94 -10.54
CA LEU A 216 6.93 7.33 -9.60
C LEU A 216 8.34 7.08 -10.16
N LEU A 217 8.51 6.04 -10.96
CA LEU A 217 9.79 5.81 -11.64
C LEU A 217 10.06 6.87 -12.73
N ARG A 218 9.01 7.31 -13.46
CA ARG A 218 9.11 8.45 -14.41
C ARG A 218 9.38 9.76 -13.67
N LEU A 219 8.72 10.00 -12.53
CA LEU A 219 8.94 11.13 -11.64
C LEU A 219 10.41 11.23 -11.22
N ARG A 220 10.95 10.11 -10.71
CA ARG A 220 12.36 10.01 -10.31
C ARG A 220 13.33 10.30 -11.48
N ARG A 221 13.05 9.74 -12.67
CA ARG A 221 13.88 9.98 -13.86
C ARG A 221 13.86 11.44 -14.31
N ALA A 222 12.78 12.15 -14.06
CA ALA A 222 12.65 13.59 -14.29
C ALA A 222 13.32 14.44 -13.20
N GLY A 223 13.93 13.83 -12.18
CA GLY A 223 14.60 14.55 -11.08
C GLY A 223 13.63 15.19 -10.08
N LEU A 224 12.34 14.82 -10.10
CA LEU A 224 11.33 15.40 -9.22
C LEU A 224 11.27 14.65 -7.88
N PRO A 225 11.24 15.38 -6.74
CA PRO A 225 11.31 14.77 -5.42
C PRO A 225 9.98 14.16 -4.99
N ALA A 226 10.01 12.90 -4.52
CA ALA A 226 8.92 12.27 -3.80
C ALA A 226 9.31 12.03 -2.34
N ARG A 227 8.35 12.11 -1.42
CA ARG A 227 8.55 12.04 0.03
C ARG A 227 7.57 11.08 0.70
N PHE A 228 8.09 10.22 1.55
CA PHE A 228 7.29 9.54 2.56
C PHE A 228 7.14 10.46 3.77
N VAL A 229 5.91 10.69 4.22
CA VAL A 229 5.56 11.63 5.29
C VAL A 229 5.07 10.84 6.51
N PRO A 230 5.92 10.54 7.50
CA PRO A 230 5.55 9.68 8.63
C PRO A 230 4.48 10.27 9.55
N ALA A 231 4.36 11.60 9.62
CA ALA A 231 3.33 12.27 10.40
C ALA A 231 1.94 12.27 9.71
N ALA A 232 1.88 12.02 8.40
CA ALA A 232 0.63 11.76 7.71
C ALA A 232 0.31 10.28 7.88
N GLU A 233 -0.78 9.96 8.55
CA GLU A 233 -1.15 8.59 8.90
C GLU A 233 -2.52 8.22 8.34
N ALA A 234 -2.68 6.98 7.90
CA ALA A 234 -3.95 6.43 7.44
C ALA A 234 -4.05 4.93 7.77
N VAL A 235 -5.27 4.44 7.91
CA VAL A 235 -5.58 3.01 7.96
C VAL A 235 -5.92 2.56 6.55
N HIS A 236 -5.26 1.53 6.06
CA HIS A 236 -5.59 0.91 4.77
C HIS A 236 -6.17 -0.47 5.02
N LEU A 237 -7.44 -0.64 4.76
CA LEU A 237 -8.17 -1.89 4.97
C LEU A 237 -7.75 -3.00 3.98
N TYR A 238 -6.66 -2.82 3.35
CA TYR A 238 -5.87 -3.58 2.38
C TYR A 238 -6.62 -4.71 1.67
N GLY A 239 -6.82 -4.54 0.34
CA GLY A 239 -7.39 -5.56 -0.53
C GLY A 239 -8.92 -5.74 -0.44
N ARG A 240 -9.66 -4.87 0.27
CA ARG A 240 -11.12 -4.94 0.26
C ARG A 240 -11.71 -4.44 -1.05
N SER A 241 -11.12 -3.45 -1.67
CA SER A 241 -11.53 -2.96 -3.00
C SER A 241 -11.14 -3.92 -4.13
N ALA A 242 -9.98 -4.58 -4.04
CA ALA A 242 -9.52 -5.54 -5.04
C ALA A 242 -10.17 -6.93 -4.91
N ALA A 243 -10.69 -7.30 -3.73
CA ALA A 243 -11.34 -8.60 -3.49
C ALA A 243 -12.61 -8.81 -4.36
N VAL A 244 -13.18 -7.73 -4.88
CA VAL A 244 -14.38 -7.77 -5.74
C VAL A 244 -14.04 -8.18 -7.18
N GLU A 245 -12.78 -8.08 -7.60
CA GLU A 245 -12.36 -8.39 -8.98
C GLU A 245 -11.70 -9.78 -9.06
N PRO A 246 -12.39 -10.78 -9.64
CA PRO A 246 -11.85 -12.15 -9.74
C PRO A 246 -10.55 -12.25 -10.53
N ARG A 247 -10.30 -11.31 -11.44
CA ARG A 247 -9.12 -11.29 -12.31
C ARG A 247 -7.95 -10.46 -11.76
N ALA A 248 -8.03 -9.98 -10.51
CA ALA A 248 -7.01 -9.12 -9.92
C ALA A 248 -5.61 -9.76 -9.94
N ALA A 249 -5.51 -11.07 -9.67
CA ALA A 249 -4.24 -11.80 -9.72
C ALA A 249 -3.68 -11.90 -11.14
N GLU A 250 -4.51 -12.14 -12.14
CA GLU A 250 -4.12 -12.17 -13.56
C GLU A 250 -3.61 -10.79 -14.00
N TRP A 251 -4.32 -9.73 -13.68
CA TRP A 251 -3.94 -8.37 -14.01
C TRP A 251 -2.65 -7.94 -13.31
N PHE A 252 -2.43 -8.40 -12.08
CA PHE A 252 -1.16 -8.16 -11.38
C PHE A 252 0.01 -8.74 -12.18
N GLU A 253 -0.10 -10.00 -12.65
CA GLU A 253 0.97 -10.65 -13.42
C GLU A 253 1.16 -10.00 -14.80
N GLU A 254 0.09 -9.57 -15.45
CA GLU A 254 0.15 -8.84 -16.72
C GLU A 254 0.86 -7.49 -16.53
N SER A 255 0.47 -6.74 -15.51
CA SER A 255 1.08 -5.45 -15.16
C SER A 255 2.55 -5.61 -14.78
N ALA A 256 2.89 -6.65 -14.00
CA ALA A 256 4.28 -6.94 -13.65
C ALA A 256 5.14 -7.25 -14.89
N ARG A 257 4.61 -8.04 -15.84
CA ARG A 257 5.30 -8.34 -17.11
C ARG A 257 5.48 -7.08 -17.95
N ARG A 258 4.43 -6.25 -18.09
CA ARG A 258 4.49 -4.96 -18.80
C ARG A 258 5.55 -4.05 -18.19
N PHE A 259 5.54 -3.90 -16.86
CA PHE A 259 6.52 -3.08 -16.13
C PHE A 259 7.95 -3.54 -16.36
N ARG A 260 8.22 -4.85 -16.24
CA ARG A 260 9.56 -5.43 -16.49
C ARG A 260 10.04 -5.17 -17.91
N ARG A 261 9.18 -5.40 -18.92
CA ARG A 261 9.54 -5.15 -20.34
C ARG A 261 9.84 -3.69 -20.59
N ARG A 262 9.02 -2.79 -20.06
CA ARG A 262 9.16 -1.33 -20.26
C ARG A 262 10.42 -0.79 -19.60
N HIS A 263 10.71 -1.18 -18.36
CA HIS A 263 11.74 -0.54 -17.54
C HIS A 263 13.06 -1.30 -17.45
N TYR A 264 13.02 -2.61 -17.62
CA TYR A 264 14.21 -3.46 -17.51
C TYR A 264 14.69 -4.05 -18.85
N GLY A 265 13.87 -3.95 -19.88
CA GLY A 265 14.12 -4.48 -21.21
C GLY A 265 13.56 -5.89 -21.41
N ALA A 266 13.25 -6.20 -22.68
CA ALA A 266 12.59 -7.45 -23.07
C ALA A 266 13.40 -8.70 -22.71
N TRP A 267 14.72 -8.64 -22.87
CA TRP A 267 15.61 -9.77 -22.57
C TRP A 267 15.64 -10.13 -21.08
N PHE A 268 15.69 -9.13 -20.19
CA PHE A 268 15.62 -9.37 -18.74
C PHE A 268 14.27 -9.95 -18.34
N ALA A 269 13.19 -9.38 -18.84
CA ALA A 269 11.84 -9.86 -18.57
C ALA A 269 11.66 -11.31 -19.05
N TRP A 270 12.08 -11.61 -20.28
CA TRP A 270 12.06 -12.98 -20.84
C TRP A 270 12.89 -13.95 -20.00
N GLY A 271 14.12 -13.56 -19.63
CA GLY A 271 15.00 -14.38 -18.80
C GLY A 271 14.37 -14.74 -17.45
N LEU A 272 13.77 -13.75 -16.76
CA LEU A 272 13.09 -13.97 -15.48
C LEU A 272 11.86 -14.87 -15.64
N GLU A 273 11.05 -14.69 -16.70
CA GLU A 273 9.90 -15.54 -17.00
C GLU A 273 10.34 -16.99 -17.29
N ARG A 274 11.43 -17.18 -18.02
CA ARG A 274 11.97 -18.51 -18.32
C ARG A 274 12.50 -19.21 -17.07
N LEU A 275 13.19 -18.47 -16.21
CA LEU A 275 13.62 -18.96 -14.91
C LEU A 275 12.45 -19.35 -14.02
N ALA A 276 11.36 -18.57 -14.03
CA ALA A 276 10.14 -18.87 -13.27
C ALA A 276 9.43 -20.14 -13.75
N ARG A 277 9.45 -20.43 -15.05
CA ARG A 277 8.86 -21.66 -15.61
C ARG A 277 9.71 -22.91 -15.38
N GLY A 278 11.04 -22.77 -15.35
CA GLY A 278 12.01 -23.87 -15.20
C GLY A 278 12.55 -24.06 -13.79
N GLY A 279 12.17 -23.19 -12.87
CA GLY A 279 12.61 -23.27 -11.48
C GLY A 279 11.96 -24.43 -10.72
N PRO A 280 12.61 -24.93 -9.68
CA PRO A 280 11.98 -25.89 -8.78
C PRO A 280 10.67 -25.27 -8.26
N ARG A 281 9.62 -26.09 -8.17
CA ARG A 281 8.38 -25.69 -7.48
C ARG A 281 8.77 -25.15 -6.12
N ALA A 282 8.11 -24.06 -5.70
CA ALA A 282 8.31 -23.48 -4.38
C ALA A 282 8.44 -24.62 -3.37
N ALA A 283 9.53 -24.61 -2.60
CA ALA A 283 9.67 -25.57 -1.51
C ALA A 283 8.39 -25.51 -0.67
N ALA A 284 7.88 -26.67 -0.27
CA ALA A 284 6.72 -26.70 0.60
C ALA A 284 6.94 -25.71 1.75
N ALA A 285 5.91 -24.89 2.04
CA ALA A 285 6.01 -23.96 3.15
C ALA A 285 6.43 -24.74 4.40
N PRO A 286 7.42 -24.28 5.16
CA PRO A 286 7.83 -25.00 6.36
C PRO A 286 6.63 -25.15 7.28
N LEU A 287 6.42 -26.37 7.80
CA LEU A 287 5.44 -26.59 8.86
C LEU A 287 5.94 -25.82 10.09
N LEU A 288 5.22 -24.77 10.44
CA LEU A 288 5.49 -23.98 11.63
C LEU A 288 4.47 -24.32 12.70
N PRO A 289 4.81 -24.16 14.00
CA PRO A 289 3.83 -24.30 15.05
C PRO A 289 2.67 -23.33 14.83
N ALA A 290 1.45 -23.79 15.16
CA ALA A 290 0.29 -22.93 15.13
C ALA A 290 0.42 -21.81 16.17
N LEU A 291 -0.17 -20.66 15.86
CA LEU A 291 -0.32 -19.60 16.86
C LEU A 291 -1.19 -20.14 18.01
N PRO A 292 -0.73 -20.10 19.26
CA PRO A 292 -1.54 -20.51 20.40
C PRO A 292 -2.83 -19.70 20.50
N ALA A 293 -3.94 -20.34 20.86
CA ALA A 293 -5.25 -19.68 20.98
C ALA A 293 -5.21 -18.53 22.01
N GLU A 294 -4.45 -18.71 23.06
CA GLU A 294 -4.22 -17.70 24.11
C GLU A 294 -3.27 -16.57 23.71
N GLY A 295 -2.69 -16.63 22.51
CA GLY A 295 -1.71 -15.68 22.00
C GLY A 295 -0.26 -16.10 22.26
N LEU A 296 0.67 -15.37 21.64
CA LEU A 296 2.10 -15.58 21.82
C LEU A 296 2.55 -15.08 23.17
N ASP A 297 3.16 -15.97 23.95
CA ASP A 297 3.90 -15.56 25.14
C ASP A 297 5.11 -14.73 24.71
N LEU A 298 5.25 -13.56 25.31
CA LEU A 298 6.32 -12.63 24.98
C LEU A 298 7.50 -12.73 25.95
N ASP A 299 7.37 -13.47 27.04
CA ASP A 299 8.46 -13.66 28.01
C ASP A 299 9.63 -14.41 27.37
N GLY A 300 10.84 -14.03 27.76
CA GLY A 300 12.05 -14.65 27.23
C GLY A 300 12.55 -14.06 25.90
N TYR A 301 11.78 -13.20 25.21
CA TYR A 301 12.26 -12.51 24.03
C TYR A 301 12.86 -11.13 24.38
N PRO A 302 13.93 -10.71 23.69
CA PRO A 302 14.55 -9.39 23.92
C PRO A 302 13.58 -8.26 23.52
N ARG A 303 13.78 -7.10 24.15
CA ARG A 303 13.06 -5.86 23.81
C ARG A 303 14.04 -4.82 23.28
N PRO A 304 13.60 -3.99 22.31
CA PRO A 304 12.32 -4.05 21.57
C PRO A 304 12.20 -5.28 20.67
N LEU A 305 10.96 -5.74 20.49
CA LEU A 305 10.59 -6.89 19.68
C LEU A 305 9.68 -6.45 18.54
N TRP A 306 9.87 -7.04 17.35
CA TRP A 306 8.96 -6.88 16.22
C TRP A 306 8.15 -8.15 15.99
N VAL A 307 6.84 -8.00 15.90
CA VAL A 307 5.91 -9.06 15.49
C VAL A 307 5.48 -8.76 14.07
N GLU A 308 5.80 -9.63 13.14
CA GLU A 308 5.58 -9.47 11.70
C GLU A 308 4.55 -10.48 11.21
N ILE A 309 3.56 -10.02 10.43
CA ILE A 309 2.52 -10.87 9.80
C ILE A 309 2.66 -10.76 8.29
N SER A 310 2.79 -11.88 7.61
CA SER A 310 2.93 -11.95 6.14
C SER A 310 2.01 -12.99 5.53
N PRO A 311 1.40 -12.74 4.36
CA PRO A 311 0.68 -13.75 3.58
C PRO A 311 1.66 -14.68 2.82
N ASN A 312 2.97 -14.49 2.97
CA ASN A 312 3.99 -15.23 2.27
C ASN A 312 4.84 -16.03 3.24
N PRO A 313 5.06 -17.35 3.01
CA PRO A 313 5.90 -18.18 3.86
C PRO A 313 7.36 -17.69 3.97
N ALA A 314 7.84 -16.93 2.97
CA ALA A 314 9.14 -16.26 3.04
C ALA A 314 9.19 -15.14 4.09
N GLY A 315 8.01 -14.66 4.60
CA GLY A 315 7.89 -13.66 5.64
C GLY A 315 8.08 -12.21 5.14
N PHE A 316 7.85 -11.94 3.85
CA PHE A 316 7.83 -10.60 3.29
C PHE A 316 6.98 -10.54 2.00
N PRO A 317 6.32 -9.40 1.66
CA PRO A 317 6.17 -8.26 2.56
C PRO A 317 5.42 -8.64 3.84
N ALA A 318 5.61 -7.90 4.92
CA ALA A 318 4.94 -8.13 6.19
C ALA A 318 4.44 -6.81 6.79
N ALA A 319 3.26 -6.84 7.39
CA ALA A 319 2.84 -5.84 8.36
C ALA A 319 3.54 -6.13 9.70
N ALA A 320 3.80 -5.11 10.52
CA ALA A 320 4.50 -5.34 11.77
C ALA A 320 4.07 -4.41 12.89
N GLU A 321 4.15 -4.95 14.12
CA GLU A 321 4.01 -4.22 15.37
C GLU A 321 5.36 -4.20 16.09
N ARG A 322 5.75 -3.03 16.60
CA ARG A 322 6.93 -2.88 17.44
C ARG A 322 6.50 -2.86 18.90
N ILE A 323 6.96 -3.84 19.66
CA ILE A 323 6.71 -3.95 21.09
C ILE A 323 7.96 -3.48 21.81
N ALA A 324 7.94 -2.26 22.31
CA ALA A 324 9.06 -1.65 23.03
C ALA A 324 9.21 -2.25 24.41
N GLU A 325 8.08 -2.42 25.11
CA GLU A 325 7.99 -2.95 26.47
C GLU A 325 6.79 -3.88 26.58
N ALA A 326 6.85 -4.83 27.48
CA ALA A 326 5.72 -5.70 27.83
C ALA A 326 5.82 -6.07 29.31
N ALA A 327 4.68 -6.12 29.99
CA ALA A 327 4.62 -6.62 31.37
C ALA A 327 4.97 -8.13 31.41
N PRO A 328 5.50 -8.64 32.53
CA PRO A 328 5.67 -10.08 32.69
C PRO A 328 4.36 -10.83 32.46
N GLY A 329 4.41 -11.94 31.73
CA GLY A 329 3.25 -12.73 31.34
C GLY A 329 2.40 -12.10 30.23
N ALA A 330 2.86 -11.01 29.60
CA ALA A 330 2.12 -10.40 28.50
C ALA A 330 2.06 -11.34 27.29
N ARG A 331 0.86 -11.46 26.73
CA ARG A 331 0.62 -12.24 25.52
C ARG A 331 0.23 -11.33 24.36
N TRP A 332 0.83 -11.57 23.21
CA TRP A 332 0.48 -10.87 21.99
C TRP A 332 -0.60 -11.65 21.24
N GLN A 333 -1.64 -10.93 20.81
CA GLN A 333 -2.66 -11.44 19.89
C GLN A 333 -2.82 -10.46 18.72
N PRO A 334 -3.19 -10.98 17.52
CA PRO A 334 -3.54 -10.10 16.40
C PRO A 334 -4.65 -9.13 16.78
N PRO A 335 -4.70 -7.94 16.18
CA PRO A 335 -5.82 -7.02 16.34
C PRO A 335 -7.16 -7.70 16.03
N ALA A 336 -8.19 -7.45 16.86
CA ALA A 336 -9.48 -8.12 16.78
C ALA A 336 -10.21 -7.88 15.44
N ASP A 337 -10.05 -6.68 14.86
CA ASP A 337 -10.63 -6.29 13.56
C ASP A 337 -9.99 -7.03 12.36
N LEU A 338 -8.86 -7.69 12.57
CA LEU A 338 -8.21 -8.55 11.57
C LEU A 338 -8.49 -10.05 11.75
N ALA A 339 -9.13 -10.47 12.83
CA ALA A 339 -9.33 -11.88 13.16
C ALA A 339 -10.05 -12.65 12.02
N GLY A 340 -11.14 -12.10 11.47
CA GLY A 340 -11.85 -12.70 10.34
C GLY A 340 -10.95 -12.87 9.12
N ARG A 341 -10.15 -11.86 8.80
CA ARG A 341 -9.24 -11.87 7.65
C ARG A 341 -8.10 -12.88 7.81
N LEU A 342 -7.59 -13.03 9.01
CA LEU A 342 -6.54 -14.01 9.30
C LEU A 342 -7.09 -15.45 9.26
N ALA A 343 -8.38 -15.63 9.47
CA ALA A 343 -9.05 -16.93 9.35
C ALA A 343 -9.28 -17.36 7.89
N GLU A 344 -9.37 -16.42 6.93
CA GLU A 344 -9.66 -16.69 5.53
C GLU A 344 -8.46 -17.23 4.72
N GLY A 345 -7.24 -17.24 5.28
CA GLY A 345 -6.03 -17.63 4.58
C GLY A 345 -4.94 -18.18 5.47
N ALA A 346 -3.84 -18.59 4.85
CA ALA A 346 -2.62 -18.96 5.56
C ALA A 346 -1.74 -17.73 5.77
N TRP A 347 -1.37 -17.47 7.01
CA TRP A 347 -0.53 -16.36 7.41
C TRP A 347 0.66 -16.84 8.23
N TRP A 348 1.78 -16.15 8.08
CA TRP A 348 3.03 -16.46 8.78
C TRP A 348 3.38 -15.32 9.70
N ILE A 349 3.50 -15.62 11.00
CA ILE A 349 3.94 -14.68 12.01
C ILE A 349 5.40 -14.95 12.32
N ARG A 350 6.21 -13.90 12.40
CA ARG A 350 7.62 -13.99 12.79
C ARG A 350 7.93 -12.98 13.88
N LEU A 351 8.70 -13.44 14.85
CA LEU A 351 9.30 -12.57 15.84
C LEU A 351 10.72 -12.24 15.41
N SER A 352 11.11 -10.99 15.52
CA SER A 352 12.48 -10.55 15.21
C SER A 352 12.96 -9.47 16.16
N ASP A 353 14.26 -9.47 16.44
CA ASP A 353 14.91 -8.43 17.23
C ASP A 353 15.15 -7.13 16.42
N GLU A 354 15.67 -6.08 17.05
CA GLU A 354 16.01 -4.81 16.38
C GLU A 354 17.11 -4.97 15.30
N SER A 355 17.96 -5.98 15.36
CA SER A 355 18.95 -6.26 14.32
C SER A 355 18.33 -6.85 13.05
N GLY A 356 17.09 -7.33 13.14
CA GLY A 356 16.36 -8.03 12.07
C GLY A 356 16.63 -9.52 12.03
N SER A 357 17.16 -10.11 13.11
CA SER A 357 17.31 -11.55 13.24
C SER A 357 16.00 -12.22 13.63
N ASP A 358 15.69 -13.37 13.02
CA ASP A 358 14.53 -14.17 13.42
C ASP A 358 14.73 -14.79 14.80
N LEU A 359 13.73 -14.70 15.66
CA LEU A 359 13.68 -15.28 16.99
C LEU A 359 12.74 -16.49 17.04
N ALA A 360 11.57 -16.37 16.42
CA ALA A 360 10.56 -17.41 16.34
C ALA A 360 9.67 -17.23 15.09
N ALA A 361 8.95 -18.28 14.74
CA ALA A 361 7.98 -18.23 13.63
C ALA A 361 6.79 -19.14 13.91
N PHE A 362 5.58 -18.70 13.51
CA PHE A 362 4.31 -19.37 13.74
C PHE A 362 3.44 -19.27 12.48
N GLN A 363 2.39 -20.09 12.43
CA GLN A 363 1.41 -20.05 11.36
C GLN A 363 0.02 -19.79 11.94
N VAL A 364 -0.79 -19.02 11.23
CA VAL A 364 -2.22 -18.78 11.50
C VAL A 364 -3.03 -19.19 10.28
N GLY A 365 -4.19 -19.78 10.52
CA GLY A 365 -5.08 -20.27 9.46
C GLY A 365 -4.64 -21.61 8.89
N ALA A 366 -5.55 -22.27 8.16
CA ALA A 366 -5.28 -23.55 7.53
C ALA A 366 -4.53 -23.34 6.19
N LEU A 367 -3.52 -24.17 5.93
CA LEU A 367 -3.03 -24.36 4.57
C LEU A 367 -4.18 -24.95 3.75
N GLN A 368 -4.74 -24.18 2.80
CA GLN A 368 -5.65 -24.79 1.83
C GLN A 368 -4.85 -25.82 1.02
N PRO A 369 -5.33 -27.07 0.93
CA PRO A 369 -4.70 -28.02 0.01
C PRO A 369 -4.79 -27.45 -1.40
N LYS A 370 -3.64 -27.43 -2.10
CA LYS A 370 -3.53 -26.99 -3.48
C LYS A 370 -4.17 -27.98 -4.43
#